data_59b33464e6a56a62ba93f321b9548ceb
#
_entry.id   59b33464e6a56a62ba93f321b9548ceb
#
_cell.length_a   1.000
_cell.length_b   1.000
_cell.length_c   1.000
_cell.angle_alpha   90.00
_cell.angle_beta   90.00
_cell.angle_gamma   90.00
#
_symmetry.space_group_name_H-M   'P 1'
#
loop_
_entity.id
_entity.type
_entity.pdbx_description
1 polymer ?
#
loop_
_entity_poly.entity_id
_entity_poly.type
_entity_poly.pdbx_seq_one_letter_code
_entity_poly.pdbx_strand_id
1 'polypeptide(L)' 'MKRIACITGARKGIGRHLANHLLAKGWTVVGCSRRENDLQHANYKHYCVDVSDEAAVVAMVRKIKREHG' A
#
# COMPACT_ATOMS: atom_id res chain seq x y z
N MET A 1 11.85 6.52 13.83
CA MET A 1 11.41 7.02 12.51
C MET A 1 10.51 5.98 11.85
N LYS A 2 9.33 6.39 11.40
CA LYS A 2 8.41 5.48 10.72
C LYS A 2 8.87 5.25 9.28
N ARG A 3 8.91 4.00 8.88
CA ARG A 3 9.23 3.63 7.49
C ARG A 3 7.95 3.22 6.79
N ILE A 4 7.71 3.82 5.64
CA ILE A 4 6.50 3.60 4.87
C ILE A 4 6.89 3.12 3.49
N ALA A 5 6.28 2.04 3.04
CA ALA A 5 6.47 1.52 1.69
C ALA A 5 5.14 1.53 0.95
N CYS A 6 5.17 1.93 -0.30
CA CYS A 6 4.01 1.92 -1.17
C CYS A 6 4.24 0.87 -2.25
N ILE A 7 3.36 -0.12 -2.33
CA ILE A 7 3.53 -1.27 -3.22
C ILE A 7 2.34 -1.41 -4.14
N THR A 8 2.59 -1.39 -5.45
CA THR A 8 1.55 -1.73 -6.42
C THR A 8 1.52 -3.26 -6.59
N GLY A 9 0.34 -3.81 -6.83
CA GLY A 9 0.20 -5.24 -7.02
C GLY A 9 0.43 -6.06 -5.75
N ALA A 10 0.10 -5.51 -4.58
CA ALA A 10 0.33 -6.19 -3.29
C ALA A 10 -0.65 -7.32 -3.01
N ARG A 11 -1.60 -7.60 -3.91
CA ARG A 11 -2.61 -8.64 -3.69
C ARG A 11 -2.04 -10.05 -3.72
N LYS A 12 -1.05 -10.28 -4.54
CA LYS A 12 -0.49 -11.62 -4.72
C LYS A 12 0.91 -11.55 -5.29
N GLY A 13 1.58 -12.71 -5.34
CA GLY A 13 2.89 -12.85 -5.95
C GLY A 13 3.98 -12.10 -5.18
N ILE A 14 4.91 -11.53 -5.93
CA ILE A 14 6.08 -10.86 -5.37
C ILE A 14 5.67 -9.67 -4.51
N GLY A 15 4.68 -8.89 -4.96
CA GLY A 15 4.21 -7.72 -4.22
C GLY A 15 3.66 -8.07 -2.84
N ARG A 16 2.86 -9.14 -2.75
CA ARG A 16 2.33 -9.60 -1.47
C ARG A 16 3.43 -10.15 -0.56
N HIS A 17 4.37 -10.89 -1.13
CA HIS A 17 5.49 -11.41 -0.37
C HIS A 17 6.34 -10.27 0.21
N LEU A 18 6.62 -9.26 -0.59
CA LEU A 18 7.37 -8.09 -0.15
C LEU A 18 6.62 -7.34 0.95
N ALA A 19 5.29 -7.17 0.80
CA ALA A 19 4.48 -6.50 1.80
C ALA A 19 4.57 -7.23 3.15
N ASN A 20 4.41 -8.56 3.13
CA ASN A 20 4.50 -9.35 4.35
C ASN A 20 5.89 -9.24 4.99
N HIS A 21 6.94 -9.24 4.18
CA HIS A 21 8.31 -9.11 4.65
C HIS A 21 8.53 -7.76 5.37
N LEU A 22 8.06 -6.69 4.78
CA LEU A 22 8.21 -5.35 5.36
C LEU A 22 7.35 -5.18 6.61
N LEU A 23 6.13 -5.73 6.62
CA LEU A 23 5.27 -5.72 7.81
C LEU A 23 5.92 -6.44 8.97
N ALA A 24 6.58 -7.57 8.69
CA ALA A 24 7.30 -8.32 9.73
C ALA A 24 8.46 -7.52 10.31
N LYS A 25 9.00 -6.57 9.56
CA LYS A 25 10.08 -5.68 10.02
C LYS A 25 9.57 -4.41 10.69
N GLY A 26 8.27 -4.29 10.87
CA GLY A 26 7.68 -3.12 11.54
C GLY A 26 7.42 -1.93 10.63
N TRP A 27 7.50 -2.10 9.32
CA TRP A 27 7.18 -1.03 8.38
C TRP A 27 5.67 -0.84 8.29
N THR A 28 5.26 0.37 7.94
CA THR A 28 3.90 0.63 7.49
C THR A 28 3.89 0.42 5.98
N VAL A 29 2.96 -0.41 5.49
CA VAL A 29 2.86 -0.74 4.08
C VAL A 29 1.53 -0.26 3.53
N VAL A 30 1.58 0.45 2.43
CA VAL A 30 0.39 0.88 1.68
C VAL A 30 0.40 0.15 0.35
N GLY A 31 -0.62 -0.65 0.11
CA GLY A 31 -0.78 -1.34 -1.16
C GLY A 31 -1.85 -0.68 -2.00
N CYS A 32 -1.77 -0.84 -3.31
CA CYS A 32 -2.82 -0.40 -4.20
C CYS A 32 -3.02 -1.37 -5.35
N SER A 33 -4.27 -1.53 -5.76
CA SER A 33 -4.66 -2.33 -6.91
C SER A 33 -6.08 -1.96 -7.28
N ARG A 34 -6.57 -2.49 -8.41
CA ARG A 34 -7.96 -2.24 -8.82
C ARG A 34 -8.97 -3.01 -7.97
N ARG A 35 -8.52 -4.01 -7.23
CA ARG A 35 -9.38 -4.85 -6.40
C ARG A 35 -8.92 -4.80 -4.95
N GLU A 36 -9.85 -5.13 -4.05
CA GLU A 36 -9.50 -5.22 -2.64
C GLU A 36 -8.55 -6.37 -2.38
N ASN A 37 -7.81 -6.25 -1.28
CA ASN A 37 -6.87 -7.26 -0.82
C ASN A 37 -7.40 -7.88 0.46
N ASP A 38 -7.19 -9.18 0.62
CA ASP A 38 -7.55 -9.90 1.83
C ASP A 38 -6.45 -9.84 2.91
N LEU A 39 -5.33 -9.20 2.62
CA LEU A 39 -4.26 -9.03 3.60
C LEU A 39 -4.71 -8.09 4.71
N GLN A 40 -4.71 -8.59 5.94
CA GLN A 40 -5.09 -7.81 7.11
C GLN A 40 -3.92 -7.72 8.09
N HIS A 41 -3.54 -6.50 8.39
CA HIS A 41 -2.46 -6.21 9.33
C HIS A 41 -2.64 -4.80 9.87
N ALA A 42 -2.31 -4.56 11.13
CA ALA A 42 -2.47 -3.24 11.74
C ALA A 42 -1.70 -2.14 10.98
N ASN A 43 -0.57 -2.50 10.38
CA ASN A 43 0.28 -1.55 9.66
C ASN A 43 0.12 -1.63 8.14
N TYR A 44 -0.91 -2.32 7.64
CA TYR A 44 -1.20 -2.39 6.21
C TYR A 44 -2.48 -1.66 5.88
N LYS A 45 -2.44 -0.84 4.84
CA LYS A 45 -3.62 -0.18 4.32
C LYS A 45 -3.67 -0.38 2.80
N HIS A 46 -4.84 -0.74 2.30
CA HIS A 46 -5.02 -1.00 0.88
C HIS A 46 -5.92 0.06 0.25
N TYR A 47 -5.51 0.55 -0.91
CA TYR A 47 -6.30 1.48 -1.71
C TYR A 47 -6.70 0.81 -3.01
N CYS A 48 -7.99 0.83 -3.32
CA CYS A 48 -8.52 0.34 -4.59
C CYS A 48 -8.38 1.44 -5.63
N VAL A 49 -7.27 1.43 -6.35
CA VAL A 49 -6.94 2.47 -7.33
C VAL A 49 -6.38 1.80 -8.57
N ASP A 50 -6.85 2.24 -9.74
CA ASP A 50 -6.26 1.86 -11.01
C ASP A 50 -5.02 2.73 -11.24
N VAL A 51 -3.84 2.09 -11.28
CA VAL A 51 -2.58 2.84 -11.42
C VAL A 51 -2.46 3.54 -12.78
N SER A 52 -3.30 3.20 -13.75
CA SER A 52 -3.37 3.93 -15.01
C SER A 52 -4.18 5.22 -14.91
N ASP A 53 -4.94 5.40 -13.83
CA ASP A 53 -5.69 6.62 -13.57
C ASP A 53 -4.82 7.59 -12.77
N GLU A 54 -4.19 8.52 -13.48
CA GLU A 54 -3.25 9.47 -12.87
C GLU A 54 -3.88 10.31 -11.77
N ALA A 55 -5.10 10.78 -11.98
CA ALA A 55 -5.79 11.60 -10.99
C ALA A 55 -6.05 10.82 -9.70
N ALA A 56 -6.44 9.55 -9.82
CA ALA A 56 -6.69 8.71 -8.66
C ALA A 56 -5.39 8.42 -7.90
N VAL A 57 -4.29 8.19 -8.63
CA VAL A 57 -2.98 7.95 -8.01
C VAL A 57 -2.51 9.19 -7.26
N VAL A 58 -2.65 10.37 -7.84
CA VAL A 58 -2.26 11.62 -7.19
C VAL A 58 -3.07 11.84 -5.91
N ALA A 59 -4.38 11.60 -5.97
CA ALA A 59 -5.24 11.74 -4.79
C ALA A 59 -4.83 10.77 -3.69
N MET A 60 -4.50 9.54 -4.05
CA MET A 60 -4.04 8.52 -3.11
C MET A 60 -2.74 8.95 -2.44
N VAL A 61 -1.75 9.41 -3.22
CA VAL A 61 -0.46 9.84 -2.68
C VAL A 61 -0.62 11.00 -1.71
N ARG A 62 -1.47 11.97 -2.04
CA ARG A 62 -1.76 13.10 -1.16
C ARG A 62 -2.37 12.64 0.17
N LYS A 63 -3.28 11.68 0.11
CA LYS A 63 -3.91 11.13 1.30
C LYS A 63 -2.90 10.39 2.17
N ILE A 64 -2.03 9.58 1.56
CA ILE A 64 -0.98 8.87 2.27
C ILE A 64 -0.05 9.87 2.97
N LYS A 65 0.36 10.90 2.26
CA LYS A 65 1.25 11.92 2.80
C LYS A 65 0.61 12.65 3.98
N ARG A 66 -0.69 12.93 3.88
CA ARG A 66 -1.43 13.60 4.96
C ARG A 66 -1.51 12.71 6.21
N GLU A 67 -1.75 11.42 6.04
CA GLU A 67 -1.92 10.48 7.16
C GLU A 67 -0.60 10.07 7.82
N HIS A 68 0.48 10.06 7.06
CA HIS A 68 1.76 9.53 7.55
C HIS A 68 2.89 10.54 7.59
N GLY A 69 2.59 11.75 7.25
CA GLY A 69 3.60 12.80 7.23
C GLY A 69 4.30 12.89 5.92
#